data_fc3302cd8ced2c484b39b0ab973da168
#
_entry.id   fc3302cd8ced2c484b39b0ab973da168
#
_cell.length_a   1.000
_cell.length_b   1.000
_cell.length_c   1.000
_cell.angle_alpha   90.00
_cell.angle_beta   90.00
_cell.angle_gamma   90.00
#
_symmetry.space_group_name_H-M   'P 1'
#
loop_
_entity.id
_entity.type
_entity.pdbx_description
1 polymer ?
#
loop_
_entity_poly.entity_id
_entity_poly.type
_entity_poly.pdbx_seq_one_letter_code
_entity_poly.pdbx_strand_id
1 'polypeptide(L)'
;ATNNSDTTLILDGELYSDTLSFQVLVGLVKRVTLKEGNDEQMLQVSLRVYDCIKLNEEPGFQQRHEMIAQVTSGASCLSLVENFAVNSEREVHEAQARFVEEGYEGAMVRNITGAYAIGKRSANLQKVKTFLDGEYEIVGFNQASGNDIGTVIWVCKTLEGNQFNVRPRGTREVKREQYQNGDSYIGRQLTVRYQELTDDGVPRFPVGIAIRDYE
;
A
#
# COMPACT_ATOMS: atom_id res chain seq x y z
N ALA A 1 39.79 -3.83 -27.47
CA ALA A 1 39.08 -4.44 -26.34
C ALA A 1 37.84 -3.59 -26.09
N THR A 2 36.68 -4.02 -26.61
CA THR A 2 35.39 -3.40 -26.35
C THR A 2 34.95 -3.92 -24.99
N ASN A 3 35.08 -3.09 -23.95
CA ASN A 3 34.39 -3.32 -22.66
C ASN A 3 32.90 -3.23 -22.90
N ASN A 4 32.27 -4.33 -23.21
CA ASN A 4 30.84 -4.49 -23.15
C ASN A 4 30.49 -4.62 -21.65
N SER A 5 30.43 -3.50 -20.94
CA SER A 5 29.86 -3.47 -19.60
C SER A 5 28.37 -3.78 -19.78
N ASP A 6 27.97 -4.97 -19.36
CA ASP A 6 26.58 -5.40 -19.36
C ASP A 6 25.80 -4.46 -18.45
N THR A 7 25.15 -3.45 -19.04
CA THR A 7 24.43 -2.38 -18.32
C THR A 7 22.96 -2.73 -18.19
N THR A 8 22.66 -3.99 -17.84
CA THR A 8 21.29 -4.45 -17.64
C THR A 8 20.68 -3.75 -16.43
N LEU A 9 19.62 -2.98 -16.70
CA LEU A 9 18.75 -2.40 -15.68
C LEU A 9 17.47 -3.20 -15.57
N ILE A 10 17.04 -3.50 -14.34
CA ILE A 10 15.72 -4.02 -14.03
C ILE A 10 14.91 -2.86 -13.50
N LEU A 11 13.85 -2.47 -14.19
CA LEU A 11 12.96 -1.39 -13.77
C LEU A 11 11.99 -1.90 -12.71
N ASP A 12 11.81 -1.11 -11.64
CA ASP A 12 10.82 -1.33 -10.59
C ASP A 12 9.74 -0.25 -10.71
N GLY A 13 8.49 -0.68 -10.86
CA GLY A 13 7.39 0.22 -11.17
C GLY A 13 6.04 -0.42 -10.95
N GLU A 14 5.00 0.35 -11.19
CA GLU A 14 3.62 -0.10 -11.12
C GLU A 14 2.94 0.06 -12.49
N LEU A 15 2.19 -0.94 -12.91
CA LEU A 15 1.33 -0.83 -14.09
C LEU A 15 0.14 0.04 -13.74
N TYR A 16 -0.07 1.07 -14.54
CA TYR A 16 -1.02 2.13 -14.24
C TYR A 16 -1.80 2.55 -15.51
N SER A 17 -3.00 3.05 -15.31
CA SER A 17 -3.80 3.69 -16.35
C SER A 17 -4.61 4.83 -15.74
N ASP A 18 -4.65 5.97 -16.44
CA ASP A 18 -5.46 7.13 -16.04
C ASP A 18 -6.96 6.95 -16.41
N THR A 19 -7.28 5.97 -17.25
CA THR A 19 -8.62 5.78 -17.85
C THR A 19 -9.30 4.47 -17.46
N LEU A 20 -8.54 3.44 -17.14
CA LEU A 20 -9.07 2.12 -16.77
C LEU A 20 -9.26 2.02 -15.26
N SER A 21 -10.38 1.46 -14.83
CA SER A 21 -10.56 1.12 -13.40
C SER A 21 -9.55 0.06 -12.96
N PHE A 22 -9.22 0.04 -11.68
CA PHE A 22 -8.32 -0.95 -11.08
C PHE A 22 -8.72 -2.39 -11.41
N GLN A 23 -10.01 -2.70 -11.38
CA GLN A 23 -10.51 -4.06 -11.69
C GLN A 23 -10.26 -4.45 -13.15
N VAL A 24 -10.47 -3.50 -14.09
CA VAL A 24 -10.20 -3.71 -15.51
C VAL A 24 -8.70 -3.91 -15.74
N LEU A 25 -7.86 -3.03 -15.18
CA LEU A 25 -6.41 -3.11 -15.28
C LEU A 25 -5.88 -4.46 -14.76
N VAL A 26 -6.26 -4.87 -13.56
CA VAL A 26 -5.87 -6.16 -12.99
C VAL A 26 -6.37 -7.33 -13.84
N GLY A 27 -7.60 -7.22 -14.36
CA GLY A 27 -8.18 -8.21 -15.25
C GLY A 27 -7.41 -8.36 -16.57
N LEU A 28 -6.88 -7.27 -17.13
CA LEU A 28 -6.05 -7.29 -18.34
C LEU A 28 -4.69 -7.91 -18.09
N VAL A 29 -4.00 -7.44 -17.05
CA VAL A 29 -2.61 -7.86 -16.73
C VAL A 29 -2.53 -9.34 -16.32
N LYS A 30 -3.56 -9.86 -15.66
CA LYS A 30 -3.60 -11.27 -15.22
C LYS A 30 -4.09 -12.25 -16.29
N ARG A 31 -4.54 -11.78 -17.45
CA ARG A 31 -5.02 -12.68 -18.52
C ARG A 31 -3.87 -13.42 -19.19
N VAL A 32 -4.07 -14.72 -19.34
CA VAL A 32 -3.15 -15.57 -20.11
C VAL A 32 -3.44 -15.47 -21.62
N THR A 33 -4.71 -15.21 -21.99
CA THR A 33 -5.14 -15.08 -23.39
C THR A 33 -5.88 -13.76 -23.56
N LEU A 34 -5.39 -12.89 -24.45
CA LEU A 34 -6.07 -11.67 -24.83
C LEU A 34 -7.32 -11.98 -25.67
N LYS A 35 -8.37 -11.19 -25.46
CA LYS A 35 -9.60 -11.23 -26.25
C LYS A 35 -9.62 -10.06 -27.23
N GLU A 36 -10.44 -10.15 -28.25
CA GLU A 36 -10.71 -9.06 -29.18
C GLU A 36 -11.07 -7.78 -28.41
N GLY A 37 -10.50 -6.64 -28.79
CA GLY A 37 -10.66 -5.34 -28.11
C GLY A 37 -9.77 -5.12 -26.88
N ASN A 38 -9.02 -6.14 -26.41
CA ASN A 38 -8.07 -5.93 -25.31
C ASN A 38 -6.81 -5.14 -25.75
N ASP A 39 -6.46 -5.19 -27.04
CA ASP A 39 -5.28 -4.46 -27.55
C ASP A 39 -5.42 -2.94 -27.37
N GLU A 40 -6.60 -2.38 -27.62
CA GLU A 40 -6.89 -0.96 -27.38
C GLU A 40 -6.82 -0.59 -25.90
N GLN A 41 -7.27 -1.48 -25.01
CA GLN A 41 -7.17 -1.28 -23.57
C GLN A 41 -5.72 -1.40 -23.07
N MET A 42 -4.93 -2.35 -23.62
CA MET A 42 -3.52 -2.51 -23.27
C MET A 42 -2.67 -1.30 -23.66
N LEU A 43 -3.02 -0.59 -24.73
CA LEU A 43 -2.34 0.68 -25.13
C LEU A 43 -2.55 1.81 -24.10
N GLN A 44 -3.54 1.70 -23.20
CA GLN A 44 -3.81 2.66 -22.13
C GLN A 44 -3.05 2.32 -20.84
N VAL A 45 -2.29 1.23 -20.83
CA VAL A 45 -1.49 0.80 -19.67
C VAL A 45 -0.06 1.30 -19.84
N SER A 46 0.45 1.97 -18.83
CA SER A 46 1.85 2.39 -18.73
C SER A 46 2.53 1.82 -17.49
N LEU A 47 3.84 1.71 -17.52
CA LEU A 47 4.64 1.42 -16.32
C LEU A 47 5.10 2.74 -15.71
N ARG A 48 4.61 3.04 -14.51
CA ARG A 48 5.08 4.14 -13.67
C ARG A 48 6.33 3.68 -12.92
N VAL A 49 7.50 4.10 -13.41
CA VAL A 49 8.80 3.65 -12.89
C VAL A 49 9.21 4.54 -11.72
N TYR A 50 9.51 3.94 -10.58
CA TYR A 50 9.92 4.65 -9.38
C TYR A 50 11.30 4.22 -8.86
N ASP A 51 11.86 3.11 -9.33
CA ASP A 51 13.23 2.66 -8.99
C ASP A 51 13.78 1.71 -10.06
N CYS A 52 15.06 1.35 -9.93
CA CYS A 52 15.68 0.30 -10.74
C CYS A 52 16.75 -0.44 -9.95
N ILE A 53 17.10 -1.62 -10.45
CA ILE A 53 18.26 -2.40 -10.01
C ILE A 53 19.26 -2.40 -11.15
N LYS A 54 20.50 -2.01 -10.87
CA LYS A 54 21.64 -2.21 -11.78
C LYS A 54 22.34 -3.50 -11.38
N LEU A 55 22.39 -4.47 -12.31
CA LEU A 55 23.05 -5.74 -12.02
C LEU A 55 24.53 -5.53 -11.73
N ASN A 56 25.03 -6.25 -10.72
CA ASN A 56 26.42 -6.21 -10.25
C ASN A 56 26.90 -4.88 -9.66
N GLU A 57 26.00 -3.93 -9.39
CA GLU A 57 26.30 -2.65 -8.73
C GLU A 57 25.22 -2.33 -7.67
N GLU A 58 25.60 -1.55 -6.67
CA GLU A 58 24.69 -1.08 -5.61
C GLU A 58 24.65 0.46 -5.56
N PRO A 59 24.21 1.15 -6.62
CA PRO A 59 24.15 2.61 -6.63
C PRO A 59 23.13 3.14 -5.61
N GLY A 60 23.41 4.33 -5.06
CA GLY A 60 22.43 5.06 -4.24
C GLY A 60 21.18 5.45 -5.04
N PHE A 61 20.10 5.84 -4.33
CA PHE A 61 18.83 6.16 -5.00
C PHE A 61 18.98 7.28 -6.03
N GLN A 62 19.73 8.33 -5.73
CA GLN A 62 19.94 9.42 -6.69
C GLN A 62 20.49 8.93 -8.04
N GLN A 63 21.52 8.08 -8.01
CA GLN A 63 22.13 7.53 -9.22
C GLN A 63 21.14 6.64 -9.98
N ARG A 64 20.36 5.82 -9.27
CA ARG A 64 19.31 4.99 -9.88
C ARG A 64 18.21 5.85 -10.53
N HIS A 65 17.82 6.93 -9.87
CA HIS A 65 16.82 7.87 -10.40
C HIS A 65 17.30 8.55 -11.69
N GLU A 66 18.57 8.95 -11.77
CA GLU A 66 19.16 9.50 -13.00
C GLU A 66 19.18 8.47 -14.15
N MET A 67 19.47 7.18 -13.83
CA MET A 67 19.41 6.11 -14.83
C MET A 67 17.99 5.89 -15.34
N ILE A 68 16.99 5.91 -14.45
CA ILE A 68 15.58 5.75 -14.86
C ILE A 68 15.14 6.92 -15.73
N ALA A 69 15.50 8.15 -15.37
CA ALA A 69 15.14 9.34 -16.13
C ALA A 69 15.66 9.24 -17.58
N GLN A 70 16.84 8.67 -17.78
CA GLN A 70 17.40 8.44 -19.12
C GLN A 70 16.62 7.39 -19.92
N VAL A 71 16.25 6.26 -19.30
CA VAL A 71 15.55 5.15 -19.99
C VAL A 71 14.07 5.45 -20.24
N THR A 72 13.42 6.26 -19.39
CA THR A 72 12.01 6.64 -19.57
C THR A 72 11.83 7.79 -20.56
N SER A 73 12.90 8.54 -20.84
CA SER A 73 12.86 9.65 -21.77
C SER A 73 12.52 9.18 -23.18
N GLY A 74 11.37 9.65 -23.71
CA GLY A 74 10.91 9.32 -25.07
C GLY A 74 10.20 7.96 -25.20
N ALA A 75 10.03 7.19 -24.15
CA ALA A 75 9.28 5.95 -24.16
C ALA A 75 7.79 6.21 -23.90
N SER A 76 6.91 5.80 -24.82
CA SER A 76 5.47 6.06 -24.71
C SER A 76 4.76 5.23 -23.62
N CYS A 77 5.31 4.07 -23.28
CA CYS A 77 4.74 3.16 -22.27
C CYS A 77 5.42 3.23 -20.90
N LEU A 78 6.44 4.07 -20.73
CA LEU A 78 7.15 4.28 -19.48
C LEU A 78 6.99 5.72 -19.03
N SER A 79 6.77 5.94 -17.75
CA SER A 79 6.79 7.28 -17.16
C SER A 79 7.50 7.26 -15.81
N LEU A 80 8.33 8.26 -15.59
CA LEU A 80 9.02 8.46 -14.33
C LEU A 80 8.04 8.99 -13.28
N VAL A 81 8.04 8.39 -12.11
CA VAL A 81 7.31 8.94 -10.95
C VAL A 81 8.04 10.19 -10.47
N GLU A 82 7.30 11.28 -10.24
CA GLU A 82 7.84 12.53 -9.74
C GLU A 82 8.59 12.33 -8.42
N ASN A 83 9.78 12.91 -8.32
CA ASN A 83 10.60 12.93 -7.11
C ASN A 83 11.19 14.32 -6.90
N PHE A 84 11.22 14.75 -5.66
CA PHE A 84 11.89 15.98 -5.24
C PHE A 84 12.53 15.82 -3.86
N ALA A 85 13.58 16.60 -3.60
CA ALA A 85 14.28 16.54 -2.34
C ALA A 85 13.49 17.23 -1.23
N VAL A 86 13.52 16.63 -0.04
CA VAL A 86 12.98 17.19 1.20
C VAL A 86 14.05 17.12 2.29
N ASN A 87 14.10 18.08 3.19
CA ASN A 87 15.15 18.22 4.19
C ASN A 87 14.62 18.15 5.63
N SER A 88 13.32 18.04 5.82
CA SER A 88 12.67 18.01 7.12
C SER A 88 11.42 17.11 7.12
N GLU A 89 11.05 16.61 8.29
CA GLU A 89 9.81 15.87 8.49
C GLU A 89 8.58 16.71 8.13
N ARG A 90 8.62 18.02 8.41
CA ARG A 90 7.55 18.94 8.01
C ARG A 90 7.35 18.94 6.49
N GLU A 91 8.42 19.06 5.71
CA GLU A 91 8.34 19.03 4.25
C GLU A 91 7.83 17.68 3.71
N VAL A 92 8.15 16.57 4.39
CA VAL A 92 7.59 15.24 4.06
C VAL A 92 6.08 15.24 4.24
N HIS A 93 5.56 15.79 5.35
CA HIS A 93 4.11 15.84 5.59
C HIS A 93 3.40 16.83 4.67
N GLU A 94 4.01 17.97 4.34
CA GLU A 94 3.46 18.91 3.35
C GLU A 94 3.37 18.27 1.96
N ALA A 95 4.41 17.54 1.55
CA ALA A 95 4.41 16.80 0.29
C ALA A 95 3.35 15.69 0.29
N GLN A 96 3.23 14.94 1.40
CA GLN A 96 2.24 13.89 1.53
C GLN A 96 0.81 14.45 1.47
N ALA A 97 0.53 15.60 2.11
CA ALA A 97 -0.77 16.26 2.05
C ALA A 97 -1.12 16.65 0.60
N ARG A 98 -0.17 17.27 -0.13
CA ARG A 98 -0.32 17.62 -1.54
C ARG A 98 -0.65 16.39 -2.39
N PHE A 99 0.08 15.29 -2.23
CA PHE A 99 -0.17 14.07 -2.98
C PHE A 99 -1.56 13.47 -2.69
N VAL A 100 -2.03 13.56 -1.45
CA VAL A 100 -3.39 13.10 -1.09
C VAL A 100 -4.45 13.99 -1.75
N GLU A 101 -4.26 15.32 -1.81
CA GLU A 101 -5.15 16.24 -2.52
C GLU A 101 -5.17 15.96 -4.04
N GLU A 102 -4.07 15.50 -4.61
CA GLU A 102 -3.94 15.07 -6.00
C GLU A 102 -4.52 13.65 -6.26
N GLY A 103 -5.04 12.95 -5.22
CA GLY A 103 -5.67 11.64 -5.32
C GLY A 103 -4.74 10.45 -5.09
N TYR A 104 -3.52 10.66 -4.65
CA TYR A 104 -2.61 9.56 -4.28
C TYR A 104 -2.89 9.04 -2.86
N GLU A 105 -2.49 7.78 -2.58
CA GLU A 105 -2.63 7.19 -1.25
C GLU A 105 -1.72 7.81 -0.16
N GLY A 106 -0.71 8.59 -0.56
CA GLY A 106 0.30 9.16 0.31
C GLY A 106 1.65 9.33 -0.40
N ALA A 107 2.73 9.36 0.37
CA ALA A 107 4.07 9.57 -0.14
C ALA A 107 5.01 8.39 0.16
N MET A 108 6.05 8.24 -0.67
CA MET A 108 7.17 7.35 -0.44
C MET A 108 8.42 8.19 -0.21
N VAL A 109 9.06 8.02 0.95
CA VAL A 109 10.31 8.71 1.30
C VAL A 109 11.48 7.77 1.06
N ARG A 110 12.49 8.23 0.34
CA ARG A 110 13.69 7.47 0.03
C ARG A 110 14.94 8.16 0.55
N ASN A 111 15.86 7.37 1.12
CA ASN A 111 17.19 7.87 1.42
C ASN A 111 17.96 8.03 0.10
N ILE A 112 18.41 9.25 -0.18
CA ILE A 112 19.07 9.63 -1.44
C ILE A 112 20.33 8.80 -1.74
N THR A 113 21.05 8.37 -0.72
CA THR A 113 22.26 7.52 -0.83
C THR A 113 21.96 6.03 -0.59
N GLY A 114 20.71 5.70 -0.27
CA GLY A 114 20.33 4.34 0.11
C GLY A 114 20.38 3.35 -1.06
N ALA A 115 21.01 2.19 -0.85
CA ALA A 115 20.99 1.10 -1.81
C ALA A 115 19.60 0.47 -1.97
N TYR A 116 19.35 -0.20 -3.10
CA TYR A 116 18.12 -0.97 -3.33
C TYR A 116 18.14 -2.27 -2.52
N ALA A 117 17.10 -2.53 -1.75
CA ALA A 117 16.99 -3.73 -0.91
C ALA A 117 16.05 -4.76 -1.56
N ILE A 118 16.62 -5.71 -2.31
CA ILE A 118 15.87 -6.74 -3.03
C ILE A 118 15.15 -7.68 -2.05
N GLY A 119 13.82 -7.81 -2.18
CA GLY A 119 12.99 -8.74 -1.41
C GLY A 119 12.93 -8.47 0.09
N LYS A 120 13.40 -7.32 0.55
CA LYS A 120 13.44 -6.93 1.97
C LYS A 120 12.84 -5.55 2.20
N ARG A 121 12.29 -5.34 3.40
CA ARG A 121 11.98 -3.98 3.86
C ARG A 121 13.27 -3.29 4.28
N SER A 122 13.38 -2.00 3.97
CA SER A 122 14.56 -1.18 4.29
C SER A 122 14.12 0.14 4.91
N ALA A 123 14.89 0.63 5.87
CA ALA A 123 14.73 2.00 6.39
C ALA A 123 15.02 3.08 5.32
N ASN A 124 15.70 2.71 4.23
CA ASN A 124 15.96 3.61 3.10
C ASN A 124 14.72 3.89 2.24
N LEU A 125 13.60 3.15 2.45
CA LEU A 125 12.33 3.33 1.78
C LEU A 125 11.22 3.27 2.80
N GLN A 126 10.53 4.39 3.02
CA GLN A 126 9.46 4.52 4.00
C GLN A 126 8.18 5.01 3.33
N LYS A 127 7.05 4.40 3.68
CA LYS A 127 5.73 4.81 3.22
C LYS A 127 5.09 5.71 4.26
N VAL A 128 4.71 6.92 3.84
CA VAL A 128 3.96 7.89 4.64
C VAL A 128 2.53 7.92 4.15
N LYS A 129 1.61 7.49 5.01
CA LYS A 129 0.16 7.47 4.73
C LYS A 129 -0.60 8.17 5.83
N THR A 130 -1.70 8.79 5.46
CA THR A 130 -2.71 9.25 6.42
C THR A 130 -3.53 8.04 6.88
N PHE A 131 -3.84 8.02 8.17
CA PHE A 131 -4.78 7.07 8.74
C PHE A 131 -5.90 7.85 9.41
N LEU A 132 -7.09 7.29 9.30
CA LEU A 132 -8.29 7.76 9.97
C LEU A 132 -8.58 6.84 11.14
N ASP A 133 -9.11 7.38 12.21
CA ASP A 133 -9.62 6.61 13.35
C ASP A 133 -11.14 6.82 13.42
N GLY A 134 -11.87 5.75 13.67
CA GLY A 134 -13.32 5.76 13.87
C GLY A 134 -13.72 4.78 14.96
N GLU A 135 -14.88 5.04 15.58
CA GLU A 135 -15.47 4.16 16.59
C GLU A 135 -16.55 3.30 15.95
N TYR A 136 -16.46 1.98 16.17
CA TYR A 136 -17.39 1.01 15.59
C TYR A 136 -17.84 -0.01 16.64
N GLU A 137 -19.12 -0.27 16.67
CA GLU A 137 -19.69 -1.26 17.57
C GLU A 137 -19.24 -2.69 17.22
N ILE A 138 -18.76 -3.44 18.21
CA ILE A 138 -18.50 -4.86 18.08
C ILE A 138 -19.83 -5.60 18.12
N VAL A 139 -20.21 -6.25 17.02
CA VAL A 139 -21.45 -7.02 16.89
C VAL A 139 -21.24 -8.52 16.90
N GLY A 140 -19.98 -8.96 16.90
CA GLY A 140 -19.60 -10.36 16.94
C GLY A 140 -18.11 -10.55 16.88
N PHE A 141 -17.67 -11.80 16.84
CA PHE A 141 -16.26 -12.15 16.70
C PHE A 141 -16.09 -13.51 16.04
N ASN A 142 -14.95 -13.69 15.40
CA ASN A 142 -14.53 -14.94 14.76
C ASN A 142 -13.14 -15.34 15.24
N GLN A 143 -12.81 -16.62 15.10
CA GLN A 143 -11.45 -17.09 15.28
C GLN A 143 -10.62 -16.76 14.04
N ALA A 144 -9.40 -16.27 14.24
CA ALA A 144 -8.45 -16.09 13.16
C ALA A 144 -7.98 -17.44 12.60
N SER A 145 -7.58 -17.45 11.34
CA SER A 145 -7.06 -18.63 10.62
C SER A 145 -5.54 -18.62 10.51
N GLY A 146 -4.98 -19.75 10.05
CA GLY A 146 -3.55 -19.89 9.78
C GLY A 146 -2.70 -19.78 11.05
N ASN A 147 -1.61 -19.02 10.98
CA ASN A 147 -0.67 -18.87 12.10
C ASN A 147 -1.28 -18.19 13.34
N ASP A 148 -2.40 -17.50 13.20
CA ASP A 148 -3.07 -16.78 14.28
C ASP A 148 -4.26 -17.54 14.89
N ILE A 149 -4.39 -18.84 14.61
CA ILE A 149 -5.45 -19.69 15.23
C ILE A 149 -5.50 -19.48 16.75
N GLY A 150 -6.73 -19.35 17.28
CA GLY A 150 -7.00 -19.08 18.69
C GLY A 150 -7.02 -17.61 19.07
N THR A 151 -6.77 -16.69 18.12
CA THR A 151 -6.89 -15.26 18.37
C THR A 151 -8.18 -14.68 17.77
N VAL A 152 -8.61 -13.52 18.27
CA VAL A 152 -9.85 -12.87 17.87
C VAL A 152 -9.73 -12.10 16.54
N ILE A 153 -10.81 -12.15 15.78
CA ILE A 153 -11.17 -11.19 14.72
C ILE A 153 -12.51 -10.60 15.13
N TRP A 154 -12.56 -9.32 15.41
CA TRP A 154 -13.81 -8.63 15.72
C TRP A 154 -14.66 -8.45 14.47
N VAL A 155 -15.96 -8.61 14.60
CA VAL A 155 -16.94 -8.20 13.59
C VAL A 155 -17.54 -6.89 14.08
N CYS A 156 -17.27 -5.82 13.34
CA CYS A 156 -17.78 -4.49 13.63
C CYS A 156 -18.85 -4.09 12.61
N LYS A 157 -19.65 -3.08 12.97
CA LYS A 157 -20.74 -2.59 12.14
C LYS A 157 -20.60 -1.07 11.89
N THR A 158 -20.82 -0.63 10.65
CA THR A 158 -20.92 0.79 10.28
C THR A 158 -22.28 1.36 10.70
N LEU A 159 -22.44 2.67 10.63
CA LEU A 159 -23.72 3.33 10.91
C LEU A 159 -24.84 2.89 9.94
N GLU A 160 -24.48 2.57 8.70
CA GLU A 160 -25.37 2.06 7.66
C GLU A 160 -25.72 0.56 7.86
N GLY A 161 -25.10 -0.12 8.83
CA GLY A 161 -25.35 -1.52 9.15
C GLY A 161 -24.42 -2.51 8.44
N ASN A 162 -23.47 -2.06 7.62
CA ASN A 162 -22.51 -2.93 6.95
C ASN A 162 -21.54 -3.53 7.96
N GLN A 163 -21.35 -4.86 7.90
CA GLN A 163 -20.41 -5.55 8.78
C GLN A 163 -19.04 -5.72 8.15
N PHE A 164 -18.00 -5.61 8.96
CA PHE A 164 -16.62 -5.81 8.51
C PHE A 164 -15.75 -6.41 9.61
N ASN A 165 -14.69 -7.10 9.20
CA ASN A 165 -13.78 -7.78 10.09
C ASN A 165 -12.61 -6.87 10.49
N VAL A 166 -12.26 -6.87 11.79
CA VAL A 166 -11.19 -6.06 12.34
C VAL A 166 -10.23 -6.94 13.14
N ARG A 167 -8.95 -6.91 12.75
CA ARG A 167 -7.89 -7.57 13.52
C ARG A 167 -7.35 -6.59 14.57
N PRO A 168 -7.42 -6.90 15.89
CA PRO A 168 -6.91 -5.99 16.91
C PRO A 168 -5.39 -5.98 16.97
N ARG A 169 -4.83 -4.88 17.44
CA ARG A 169 -3.42 -4.80 17.89
C ARG A 169 -3.22 -5.59 19.17
N GLY A 170 -1.98 -5.86 19.51
CA GLY A 170 -1.59 -6.52 20.75
C GLY A 170 -0.84 -7.82 20.53
N THR A 171 -0.36 -8.40 21.63
CA THR A 171 0.34 -9.67 21.62
C THR A 171 -0.63 -10.82 21.31
N ARG A 172 -0.10 -11.97 20.97
CA ARG A 172 -0.93 -13.16 20.68
C ARG A 172 -1.71 -13.63 21.90
N GLU A 173 -1.12 -13.46 23.07
CA GLU A 173 -1.74 -13.81 24.37
C GLU A 173 -2.98 -12.96 24.61
N VAL A 174 -2.87 -11.63 24.50
CA VAL A 174 -3.99 -10.68 24.64
C VAL A 174 -5.11 -11.00 23.65
N LYS A 175 -4.78 -11.27 22.40
CA LYS A 175 -5.77 -11.60 21.36
C LYS A 175 -6.46 -12.95 21.62
N ARG A 176 -5.77 -13.90 22.25
CA ARG A 176 -6.37 -15.17 22.68
C ARG A 176 -7.33 -14.98 23.85
N GLU A 177 -6.92 -14.21 24.85
CA GLU A 177 -7.79 -13.87 25.98
C GLU A 177 -9.05 -13.14 25.51
N GLN A 178 -8.91 -12.19 24.59
CA GLN A 178 -10.02 -11.51 23.96
C GLN A 178 -10.95 -12.48 23.21
N TYR A 179 -10.39 -13.50 22.52
CA TYR A 179 -11.20 -14.52 21.86
C TYR A 179 -11.97 -15.39 22.87
N GLN A 180 -11.33 -15.82 23.96
CA GLN A 180 -11.96 -16.63 24.99
C GLN A 180 -13.12 -15.92 25.72
N ASN A 181 -13.01 -14.59 25.85
CA ASN A 181 -13.98 -13.73 26.49
C ASN A 181 -14.81 -12.91 25.49
N GLY A 182 -14.87 -13.32 24.22
CA GLY A 182 -15.42 -12.55 23.12
C GLY A 182 -16.83 -12.01 23.34
N ASP A 183 -17.70 -12.80 23.94
CA ASP A 183 -19.07 -12.40 24.24
C ASP A 183 -19.18 -11.17 25.16
N SER A 184 -18.20 -10.98 26.05
CA SER A 184 -18.17 -9.83 26.98
C SER A 184 -17.85 -8.50 26.30
N TYR A 185 -17.42 -8.53 25.06
CA TYR A 185 -17.08 -7.34 24.26
C TYR A 185 -18.16 -6.94 23.26
N ILE A 186 -19.17 -7.78 23.04
CA ILE A 186 -20.29 -7.46 22.14
C ILE A 186 -21.04 -6.24 22.68
N GLY A 187 -21.35 -5.29 21.79
CA GLY A 187 -21.98 -4.01 22.11
C GLY A 187 -21.01 -2.90 22.52
N ARG A 188 -19.73 -3.23 22.79
CA ARG A 188 -18.72 -2.20 23.10
C ARG A 188 -18.22 -1.52 21.83
N GLN A 189 -17.69 -0.31 21.98
CA GLN A 189 -17.07 0.44 20.88
C GLN A 189 -15.60 0.05 20.75
N LEU A 190 -15.17 -0.21 19.50
CA LEU A 190 -13.80 -0.44 19.13
C LEU A 190 -13.27 0.76 18.33
N THR A 191 -12.20 1.41 18.81
CA THR A 191 -11.46 2.36 17.99
C THR A 191 -10.74 1.60 16.89
N VAL A 192 -11.09 1.87 15.65
CA VAL A 192 -10.52 1.25 14.47
C VAL A 192 -9.74 2.28 13.67
N ARG A 193 -8.47 1.98 13.40
CA ARG A 193 -7.62 2.74 12.48
C ARG A 193 -7.72 2.15 11.09
N TYR A 194 -7.93 2.98 10.07
CA TYR A 194 -8.05 2.56 8.69
C TYR A 194 -7.45 3.60 7.73
N GLN A 195 -7.29 3.26 6.46
CA GLN A 195 -6.70 4.17 5.47
C GLN A 195 -7.76 5.06 4.81
N GLU A 196 -8.87 4.46 4.41
CA GLU A 196 -9.96 5.13 3.71
C GLU A 196 -11.26 4.31 3.89
N LEU A 197 -12.37 4.83 3.46
CA LEU A 197 -13.62 4.10 3.35
C LEU A 197 -13.81 3.59 1.91
N THR A 198 -14.48 2.44 1.76
CA THR A 198 -14.99 1.99 0.46
C THR A 198 -16.20 2.83 0.06
N ASP A 199 -16.68 2.67 -1.18
CA ASP A 199 -17.93 3.31 -1.67
C ASP A 199 -19.15 2.97 -0.78
N ASP A 200 -19.12 1.80 -0.11
CA ASP A 200 -20.14 1.35 0.83
C ASP A 200 -19.91 1.84 2.28
N GLY A 201 -18.99 2.76 2.51
CA GLY A 201 -18.65 3.30 3.85
C GLY A 201 -17.90 2.32 4.76
N VAL A 202 -17.35 1.24 4.24
CA VAL A 202 -16.62 0.23 5.03
C VAL A 202 -15.13 0.58 5.11
N PRO A 203 -14.51 0.55 6.31
CA PRO A 203 -13.08 0.77 6.49
C PRO A 203 -12.19 -0.18 5.68
N ARG A 204 -11.22 0.37 4.93
CA ARG A 204 -10.19 -0.42 4.23
C ARG A 204 -8.97 -0.62 5.13
N PHE A 205 -8.45 -1.84 5.15
CA PHE A 205 -7.33 -2.27 5.99
C PHE A 205 -7.50 -1.93 7.48
N PRO A 206 -8.66 -2.28 8.09
CA PRO A 206 -8.98 -1.89 9.44
C PRO A 206 -8.11 -2.61 10.47
N VAL A 207 -7.65 -1.86 11.48
CA VAL A 207 -6.88 -2.38 12.62
C VAL A 207 -7.52 -1.88 13.91
N GLY A 208 -7.93 -2.78 14.80
CA GLY A 208 -8.46 -2.42 16.12
C GLY A 208 -7.35 -1.88 17.03
N ILE A 209 -7.57 -0.69 17.56
CA ILE A 209 -6.59 0.02 18.40
C ILE A 209 -6.89 -0.18 19.88
N ALA A 210 -8.12 0.09 20.30
CA ALA A 210 -8.56 0.00 21.69
C ALA A 210 -10.06 -0.25 21.76
N ILE A 211 -10.48 -1.10 22.68
CA ILE A 211 -11.89 -1.25 23.05
C ILE A 211 -12.18 -0.18 24.09
N ARG A 212 -13.27 0.56 23.89
CA ARG A 212 -13.68 1.63 24.79
C ARG A 212 -14.58 1.04 25.89
N ASP A 213 -14.22 1.33 27.12
CA ASP A 213 -15.07 1.12 28.28
C ASP A 213 -15.69 2.48 28.61
N TYR A 214 -16.84 2.77 27.99
CA TYR A 214 -17.68 3.87 28.44
C TYR A 214 -18.56 3.34 29.56
N GLU A 215 -18.33 3.79 30.79
CA GLU A 215 -19.30 3.74 31.86
C GLU A 215 -20.35 4.85 31.69
#